data_0cf37809cfc22b63cd30fa961afdd62e
#
_entry.id   0cf37809cfc22b63cd30fa961afdd62e
#
_cell.length_a   1.000
_cell.length_b   1.000
_cell.length_c   1.000
_cell.angle_alpha   90.00
_cell.angle_beta   90.00
_cell.angle_gamma   90.00
#
_symmetry.space_group_name_H-M   'P 1'
#
loop_
_entity.id
_entity.type
_entity.pdbx_description
1 polymer ?
#
loop_
_entity_poly.entity_id
_entity_poly.type
_entity_poly.pdbx_seq_one_letter_code
_entity_poly.pdbx_strand_id
1 'polypeptide(L)'
;MKNIVIILGICLLTAISCRQAGDQKETTMKNDVIENIMARRSIRKYKAEPVDRETMAKILECGINAPSGMNRQSWEVRVVDNPELMNEMKEAMAAGHPDMDPQMVKGCFRDAPTMVFIARDPSYDFSAYDCGLLAENIMLSACSLGVGSVCLGSPVRFLTDNEVCRPYVERLGFSEGYEFCLCIGLGYADESPEAK
;
A
#
# COMPACT_ATOMS: atom_id res chain seq x y z
N MET A 1 20.71 7.60 -6.68
CA MET A 1 21.42 7.14 -5.48
C MET A 1 21.73 8.38 -4.65
N LYS A 2 20.99 8.64 -3.58
CA LYS A 2 21.23 9.76 -2.66
C LYS A 2 21.73 9.19 -1.34
N ASN A 3 22.93 9.62 -0.99
CA ASN A 3 23.67 9.16 0.18
C ASN A 3 23.06 9.71 1.47
N ILE A 4 22.71 8.81 2.37
CA ILE A 4 22.43 9.16 3.77
C ILE A 4 23.80 9.23 4.45
N VAL A 5 24.22 10.43 4.87
CA VAL A 5 25.45 10.65 5.64
C VAL A 5 25.10 10.52 7.12
N ILE A 6 25.59 9.45 7.74
CA ILE A 6 25.56 9.30 9.20
C ILE A 6 26.92 9.81 9.70
N ILE A 7 26.90 10.93 10.44
CA ILE A 7 28.11 11.45 11.10
C ILE A 7 28.27 10.74 12.45
N LEU A 8 29.21 9.81 12.53
CA LEU A 8 29.66 9.21 13.78
C LEU A 8 30.94 9.92 14.24
N GLY A 9 30.85 10.60 15.36
CA GLY A 9 32.00 11.21 16.00
C GLY A 9 32.99 10.15 16.51
N ILE A 10 34.25 10.23 16.06
CA ILE A 10 35.32 9.35 16.47
C ILE A 10 36.04 9.99 17.66
N CYS A 11 35.93 9.36 18.84
CA CYS A 11 36.89 9.57 19.94
C CYS A 11 38.00 8.56 19.80
N LEU A 12 39.22 9.04 19.54
CA LEU A 12 40.44 8.27 19.47
C LEU A 12 40.93 8.01 20.90
N LEU A 13 40.95 6.74 21.34
CA LEU A 13 41.76 6.28 22.46
C LEU A 13 42.48 5.02 22.02
N THR A 14 43.80 5.14 21.86
CA THR A 14 44.72 4.06 21.60
C THR A 14 45.00 3.26 22.86
N ALA A 15 44.70 1.98 22.87
CA ALA A 15 45.32 1.00 23.75
C ALA A 15 45.50 -0.30 23.02
N ILE A 16 46.75 -0.71 22.94
CA ILE A 16 47.27 -1.96 22.41
C ILE A 16 46.93 -3.09 23.40
N SER A 17 46.29 -4.18 22.95
CA SER A 17 46.65 -5.53 23.39
C SER A 17 45.83 -6.65 22.75
N CYS A 18 46.55 -7.62 22.25
CA CYS A 18 46.28 -9.06 22.09
C CYS A 18 44.98 -9.57 21.48
N ARG A 19 45.21 -10.22 20.35
CA ARG A 19 44.37 -11.23 19.67
C ARG A 19 43.60 -12.14 20.63
N GLN A 20 42.30 -12.11 20.49
CA GLN A 20 41.47 -13.32 20.52
C GLN A 20 40.52 -13.22 19.34
N ALA A 21 40.69 -14.17 18.39
CA ALA A 21 39.69 -14.42 17.37
C ALA A 21 38.49 -15.02 18.09
N GLY A 22 37.60 -14.13 18.56
CA GLY A 22 36.29 -14.49 19.04
C GLY A 22 35.39 -14.59 17.82
N ASP A 23 34.86 -15.78 17.60
CA ASP A 23 33.72 -16.05 16.72
C ASP A 23 32.67 -14.96 16.95
N GLN A 24 32.60 -13.97 16.08
CA GLN A 24 31.45 -13.09 16.02
C GLN A 24 30.31 -13.95 15.50
N LYS A 25 29.59 -14.59 16.41
CA LYS A 25 28.23 -15.06 16.15
C LYS A 25 27.46 -13.88 15.62
N GLU A 26 27.27 -13.84 14.31
CA GLU A 26 26.31 -13.00 13.65
C GLU A 26 24.95 -13.33 14.30
N THR A 27 24.58 -12.54 15.31
CA THR A 27 23.29 -12.68 15.96
C THR A 27 22.27 -12.14 14.95
N THR A 28 21.85 -13.01 14.02
CA THR A 28 20.70 -12.71 13.17
C THR A 28 19.53 -12.48 14.12
N MET A 29 19.13 -11.21 14.26
CA MET A 29 17.94 -10.84 15.01
C MET A 29 16.73 -11.37 14.24
N LYS A 30 16.32 -12.62 14.55
CA LYS A 30 15.07 -13.17 14.05
C LYS A 30 13.93 -12.49 14.80
N ASN A 31 13.06 -11.83 14.05
CA ASN A 31 11.88 -11.17 14.57
C ASN A 31 10.80 -11.18 13.49
N ASP A 32 9.64 -11.67 13.82
CA ASP A 32 8.54 -11.87 12.88
C ASP A 32 8.14 -10.57 12.16
N VAL A 33 8.23 -9.42 12.86
CA VAL A 33 7.93 -8.12 12.26
C VAL A 33 8.97 -7.77 11.19
N ILE A 34 10.25 -7.95 11.49
CA ILE A 34 11.35 -7.68 10.55
C ILE A 34 11.23 -8.63 9.34
N GLU A 35 11.01 -9.92 9.60
CA GLU A 35 10.84 -10.92 8.54
C GLU A 35 9.67 -10.58 7.63
N ASN A 36 8.52 -10.16 8.18
CA ASN A 36 7.36 -9.75 7.41
C ASN A 36 7.63 -8.50 6.56
N ILE A 37 8.29 -7.48 7.13
CA ILE A 37 8.68 -6.27 6.38
C ILE A 37 9.61 -6.64 5.21
N MET A 38 10.59 -7.51 5.47
CA MET A 38 11.55 -7.93 4.45
C MET A 38 10.95 -8.88 3.41
N ALA A 39 9.92 -9.64 3.76
CA ALA A 39 9.23 -10.57 2.85
C ALA A 39 8.21 -9.88 1.94
N ARG A 40 7.58 -8.79 2.39
CA ARG A 40 6.54 -8.11 1.61
C ARG A 40 7.05 -7.67 0.23
N ARG A 41 6.28 -8.00 -0.80
CA ARG A 41 6.51 -7.60 -2.20
C ARG A 41 5.26 -6.99 -2.81
N SER A 42 5.45 -6.17 -3.84
CA SER A 42 4.34 -5.69 -4.66
C SER A 42 3.91 -6.80 -5.61
N ILE A 43 2.73 -7.37 -5.35
CA ILE A 43 2.12 -8.42 -6.17
C ILE A 43 1.23 -7.75 -7.24
N ARG A 44 1.37 -8.18 -8.48
CA ARG A 44 0.66 -7.62 -9.64
C ARG A 44 -0.06 -8.67 -10.50
N LYS A 45 0.02 -9.94 -10.08
CA LYS A 45 -0.75 -11.05 -10.62
C LYS A 45 -1.42 -11.78 -9.47
N TYR A 46 -2.69 -12.01 -9.61
CA TYR A 46 -3.53 -12.56 -8.56
C TYR A 46 -4.36 -13.73 -9.07
N LYS A 47 -4.70 -14.63 -8.17
CA LYS A 47 -5.80 -15.58 -8.37
C LYS A 47 -7.11 -14.80 -8.42
N ALA A 48 -8.11 -15.34 -9.09
CA ALA A 48 -9.42 -14.67 -9.26
C ALA A 48 -10.24 -14.58 -7.95
N GLU A 49 -9.87 -15.34 -6.93
CA GLU A 49 -10.57 -15.40 -5.65
C GLU A 49 -10.37 -14.09 -4.87
N PRO A 50 -11.44 -13.42 -4.44
CA PRO A 50 -11.33 -12.23 -3.58
C PRO A 50 -10.86 -12.61 -2.17
N VAL A 51 -10.31 -11.63 -1.46
CA VAL A 51 -9.97 -11.81 -0.04
C VAL A 51 -11.24 -12.00 0.77
N ASP A 52 -11.30 -13.06 1.57
CA ASP A 52 -12.46 -13.33 2.39
C ASP A 52 -12.71 -12.24 3.44
N ARG A 53 -13.97 -12.14 3.89
CA ARG A 53 -14.40 -11.03 4.74
C ARG A 53 -13.75 -11.01 6.12
N GLU A 54 -13.42 -12.16 6.68
CA GLU A 54 -12.78 -12.25 8.01
C GLU A 54 -11.33 -11.76 7.91
N THR A 55 -10.60 -12.27 6.92
CA THR A 55 -9.22 -11.83 6.62
C THR A 55 -9.19 -10.34 6.29
N MET A 56 -10.14 -9.85 5.46
CA MET A 56 -10.21 -8.43 5.11
C MET A 56 -10.50 -7.55 6.32
N ALA A 57 -11.42 -7.97 7.20
CA ALA A 57 -11.72 -7.24 8.44
C ALA A 57 -10.47 -7.13 9.33
N LYS A 58 -9.69 -8.22 9.46
CA LYS A 58 -8.45 -8.20 10.24
C LYS A 58 -7.39 -7.29 9.62
N ILE A 59 -7.25 -7.28 8.30
CA ILE A 59 -6.33 -6.37 7.58
C ILE A 59 -6.73 -4.91 7.85
N LEU A 60 -8.01 -4.58 7.76
CA LEU A 60 -8.50 -3.22 8.00
C LEU A 60 -8.34 -2.81 9.47
N GLU A 61 -8.61 -3.71 10.42
CA GLU A 61 -8.36 -3.47 11.84
C GLU A 61 -6.89 -3.09 12.09
N CYS A 62 -5.95 -3.81 11.50
CA CYS A 62 -4.53 -3.46 11.56
C CYS A 62 -4.25 -2.11 10.88
N GLY A 63 -4.88 -1.85 9.75
CA GLY A 63 -4.75 -0.60 9.03
C GLY A 63 -5.09 0.61 9.89
N ILE A 64 -6.29 0.64 10.47
CA ILE A 64 -6.77 1.76 11.27
C ILE A 64 -6.03 1.95 12.61
N ASN A 65 -5.20 0.99 13.02
CA ASN A 65 -4.27 1.13 14.13
C ASN A 65 -2.97 1.88 13.75
N ALA A 66 -2.86 2.37 12.52
CA ALA A 66 -1.76 3.24 12.13
C ALA A 66 -1.76 4.52 12.98
N PRO A 67 -0.58 5.08 13.31
CA PRO A 67 -0.52 6.39 13.93
C PRO A 67 -1.01 7.46 12.95
N SER A 68 -1.61 8.52 13.49
CA SER A 68 -2.01 9.71 12.72
C SER A 68 -1.67 10.99 13.48
N GLY A 69 -1.45 12.06 12.75
CA GLY A 69 -1.15 13.35 13.35
C GLY A 69 -2.25 13.78 14.33
N MET A 70 -1.90 14.01 15.60
CA MET A 70 -2.84 14.35 16.68
C MET A 70 -3.99 13.34 16.86
N ASN A 71 -3.79 12.09 16.41
CA ASN A 71 -4.81 11.03 16.38
C ASN A 71 -6.09 11.43 15.62
N ARG A 72 -5.95 12.24 14.56
CA ARG A 72 -7.10 12.72 13.78
C ARG A 72 -7.73 11.67 12.90
N GLN A 73 -6.95 10.62 12.54
CA GLN A 73 -7.44 9.55 11.66
C GLN A 73 -8.11 10.13 10.40
N SER A 74 -7.38 11.05 9.76
CA SER A 74 -7.85 11.90 8.65
C SER A 74 -7.98 11.14 7.32
N TRP A 75 -8.51 9.93 7.38
CA TRP A 75 -8.73 9.01 6.26
C TRP A 75 -10.12 8.42 6.26
N GLU A 76 -10.57 8.04 5.09
CA GLU A 76 -11.70 7.13 4.89
C GLU A 76 -11.28 5.98 3.99
N VAL A 77 -11.84 4.79 4.26
CA VAL A 77 -11.51 3.56 3.53
C VAL A 77 -12.76 2.94 2.96
N ARG A 78 -12.69 2.50 1.71
CA ARG A 78 -13.74 1.70 1.05
C ARG A 78 -13.11 0.47 0.42
N VAL A 79 -13.77 -0.65 0.54
CA VAL A 79 -13.35 -1.93 -0.06
C VAL A 79 -14.34 -2.31 -1.16
N VAL A 80 -13.82 -2.65 -2.31
CA VAL A 80 -14.60 -3.13 -3.46
C VAL A 80 -14.06 -4.49 -3.88
N ASP A 81 -14.92 -5.50 -3.79
CA ASP A 81 -14.70 -6.87 -4.23
C ASP A 81 -15.75 -7.30 -5.30
N ASN A 82 -16.49 -6.34 -5.83
CA ASN A 82 -17.49 -6.55 -6.87
C ASN A 82 -16.83 -6.43 -8.25
N PRO A 83 -16.71 -7.54 -9.02
CA PRO A 83 -16.02 -7.55 -10.31
C PRO A 83 -16.74 -6.73 -11.38
N GLU A 84 -18.07 -6.65 -11.35
CA GLU A 84 -18.85 -5.83 -12.30
C GLU A 84 -18.53 -4.35 -12.11
N LEU A 85 -18.58 -3.86 -10.88
CA LEU A 85 -18.24 -2.47 -10.56
C LEU A 85 -16.79 -2.14 -10.94
N MET A 86 -15.85 -3.04 -10.63
CA MET A 86 -14.44 -2.83 -11.00
C MET A 86 -14.25 -2.79 -12.52
N ASN A 87 -14.97 -3.61 -13.27
CA ASN A 87 -14.93 -3.59 -14.73
C ASN A 87 -15.56 -2.31 -15.29
N GLU A 88 -16.70 -1.88 -14.77
CA GLU A 88 -17.30 -0.59 -15.13
C GLU A 88 -16.33 0.58 -14.90
N MET A 89 -15.63 0.60 -13.77
CA MET A 89 -14.60 1.61 -13.47
C MET A 89 -13.45 1.58 -14.48
N LYS A 90 -12.96 0.40 -14.85
CA LYS A 90 -11.90 0.23 -15.86
C LYS A 90 -12.34 0.77 -17.23
N GLU A 91 -13.56 0.46 -17.66
CA GLU A 91 -14.11 0.95 -18.93
C GLU A 91 -14.29 2.48 -18.90
N ALA A 92 -14.80 3.03 -17.79
CA ALA A 92 -14.96 4.48 -17.62
C ALA A 92 -13.61 5.21 -17.66
N MET A 93 -12.58 4.67 -16.98
CA MET A 93 -11.22 5.23 -17.02
C MET A 93 -10.67 5.25 -18.44
N ALA A 94 -10.83 4.15 -19.20
CA ALA A 94 -10.36 4.09 -20.59
C ALA A 94 -11.12 5.05 -21.50
N ALA A 95 -12.44 5.15 -21.36
CA ALA A 95 -13.28 6.09 -22.10
C ALA A 95 -12.95 7.56 -21.79
N GLY A 96 -12.60 7.82 -20.54
CA GLY A 96 -12.23 9.16 -20.10
C GLY A 96 -10.82 9.62 -20.51
N HIS A 97 -9.97 8.70 -21.01
CA HIS A 97 -8.60 8.99 -21.44
C HIS A 97 -8.34 8.49 -22.86
N PRO A 98 -9.06 9.04 -23.87
CA PRO A 98 -9.03 8.51 -25.25
C PRO A 98 -7.65 8.63 -25.93
N ASP A 99 -6.79 9.51 -25.42
CA ASP A 99 -5.42 9.73 -25.94
C ASP A 99 -4.39 8.73 -25.40
N MET A 100 -4.81 7.81 -24.49
CA MET A 100 -3.96 6.80 -23.88
C MET A 100 -4.31 5.41 -24.39
N ASP A 101 -3.35 4.48 -24.31
CA ASP A 101 -3.62 3.07 -24.59
C ASP A 101 -4.68 2.53 -23.62
N PRO A 102 -5.85 2.11 -24.10
CA PRO A 102 -6.93 1.61 -23.25
C PRO A 102 -6.52 0.41 -22.38
N GLN A 103 -5.64 -0.45 -22.88
CA GLN A 103 -5.17 -1.63 -22.14
C GLN A 103 -4.28 -1.21 -20.97
N MET A 104 -3.45 -0.20 -21.17
CA MET A 104 -2.63 0.36 -20.10
C MET A 104 -3.50 0.99 -18.99
N VAL A 105 -4.52 1.75 -19.39
CA VAL A 105 -5.44 2.40 -18.43
C VAL A 105 -6.23 1.35 -17.65
N LYS A 106 -6.86 0.39 -18.34
CA LYS A 106 -7.63 -0.71 -17.71
C LYS A 106 -6.75 -1.59 -16.81
N GLY A 107 -5.50 -1.81 -17.19
CA GLY A 107 -4.53 -2.59 -16.43
C GLY A 107 -4.03 -1.91 -15.15
N CYS A 108 -4.45 -0.67 -14.83
CA CYS A 108 -3.97 0.05 -13.66
C CYS A 108 -4.38 -0.58 -12.32
N PHE A 109 -5.48 -1.35 -12.27
CA PHE A 109 -5.92 -2.12 -11.10
C PHE A 109 -5.17 -3.45 -10.92
N ARG A 110 -4.31 -3.82 -11.89
CA ARG A 110 -3.55 -5.09 -11.88
C ARG A 110 -4.43 -6.34 -11.75
N ASP A 111 -5.70 -6.23 -12.17
CA ASP A 111 -6.72 -7.28 -12.02
C ASP A 111 -6.82 -7.85 -10.60
N ALA A 112 -6.51 -7.02 -9.61
CA ALA A 112 -6.67 -7.38 -8.21
C ALA A 112 -8.15 -7.66 -7.91
N PRO A 113 -8.50 -8.83 -7.31
CA PRO A 113 -9.88 -9.20 -7.06
C PRO A 113 -10.53 -8.43 -5.92
N THR A 114 -9.72 -7.76 -5.10
CA THR A 114 -10.17 -6.87 -4.03
C THR A 114 -9.39 -5.56 -4.10
N MET A 115 -10.09 -4.44 -4.09
CA MET A 115 -9.50 -3.10 -4.10
C MET A 115 -9.85 -2.34 -2.83
N VAL A 116 -8.85 -1.73 -2.22
CA VAL A 116 -9.02 -0.77 -1.12
C VAL A 116 -8.81 0.63 -1.67
N PHE A 117 -9.81 1.47 -1.52
CA PHE A 117 -9.77 2.89 -1.90
C PHE A 117 -9.65 3.72 -0.63
N ILE A 118 -8.70 4.65 -0.59
CA ILE A 118 -8.41 5.49 0.56
C ILE A 118 -8.57 6.95 0.15
N ALA A 119 -9.39 7.70 0.89
CA ALA A 119 -9.52 9.13 0.77
C ALA A 119 -8.93 9.83 2.00
N ARG A 120 -8.52 11.07 1.83
CA ARG A 120 -7.92 11.93 2.86
C ARG A 120 -8.78 13.15 3.12
N ASP A 121 -8.68 13.71 4.29
CA ASP A 121 -9.16 15.05 4.62
C ASP A 121 -8.14 16.11 4.16
N PRO A 122 -8.36 16.83 3.04
CA PRO A 122 -7.40 17.81 2.54
C PRO A 122 -7.29 19.06 3.42
N SER A 123 -8.21 19.28 4.34
CA SER A 123 -8.13 20.41 5.30
C SER A 123 -7.05 20.21 6.36
N TYR A 124 -6.47 19.01 6.44
CA TYR A 124 -5.40 18.66 7.35
C TYR A 124 -4.10 18.36 6.62
N ASP A 125 -3.07 19.17 6.84
CA ASP A 125 -1.80 19.13 6.11
C ASP A 125 -1.08 17.77 6.16
N PHE A 126 -1.25 17.01 7.26
CA PHE A 126 -0.60 15.70 7.42
C PHE A 126 -1.45 14.52 6.94
N SER A 127 -2.66 14.75 6.43
CA SER A 127 -3.58 13.68 6.03
C SER A 127 -2.99 12.72 4.98
N ALA A 128 -2.17 13.22 4.06
CA ALA A 128 -1.50 12.36 3.07
C ALA A 128 -0.47 11.42 3.72
N TYR A 129 0.24 11.88 4.75
CA TYR A 129 1.16 11.03 5.53
C TYR A 129 0.38 9.99 6.32
N ASP A 130 -0.71 10.40 6.97
CA ASP A 130 -1.61 9.51 7.72
C ASP A 130 -2.13 8.38 6.81
N CYS A 131 -2.59 8.71 5.60
CA CYS A 131 -3.02 7.72 4.59
C CYS A 131 -1.89 6.76 4.18
N GLY A 132 -0.66 7.25 4.08
CA GLY A 132 0.51 6.41 3.78
C GLY A 132 0.81 5.42 4.91
N LEU A 133 0.72 5.85 6.18
CA LEU A 133 0.91 5.00 7.35
C LEU A 133 -0.19 3.93 7.45
N LEU A 134 -1.45 4.31 7.24
CA LEU A 134 -2.58 3.39 7.13
C LEU A 134 -2.35 2.35 6.03
N ALA A 135 -1.95 2.80 4.84
CA ALA A 135 -1.71 1.92 3.69
C ALA A 135 -0.60 0.90 3.95
N GLU A 136 0.50 1.31 4.59
CA GLU A 136 1.59 0.37 4.92
C GLU A 136 1.14 -0.65 5.96
N ASN A 137 0.39 -0.26 6.99
CA ASN A 137 -0.18 -1.22 7.95
C ASN A 137 -1.11 -2.24 7.26
N ILE A 138 -1.95 -1.80 6.30
CA ILE A 138 -2.79 -2.68 5.48
C ILE A 138 -1.92 -3.68 4.71
N MET A 139 -0.87 -3.21 4.04
CA MET A 139 -0.01 -4.07 3.22
C MET A 139 0.84 -5.03 4.04
N LEU A 140 1.33 -4.62 5.21
CA LEU A 140 2.09 -5.50 6.11
C LEU A 140 1.21 -6.55 6.75
N SER A 141 0.00 -6.19 7.20
CA SER A 141 -0.95 -7.15 7.75
C SER A 141 -1.44 -8.13 6.68
N ALA A 142 -1.71 -7.66 5.46
CA ALA A 142 -2.01 -8.54 4.33
C ALA A 142 -0.89 -9.56 4.10
N CYS A 143 0.36 -9.12 4.05
CA CYS A 143 1.53 -9.99 3.88
C CYS A 143 1.60 -11.06 4.98
N SER A 144 1.41 -10.69 6.25
CA SER A 144 1.45 -11.61 7.38
C SER A 144 0.32 -12.66 7.34
N LEU A 145 -0.78 -12.35 6.66
CA LEU A 145 -1.94 -13.23 6.47
C LEU A 145 -1.91 -13.99 5.12
N GLY A 146 -0.78 -13.95 4.40
CA GLY A 146 -0.64 -14.63 3.11
C GLY A 146 -1.36 -13.97 1.94
N VAL A 147 -1.80 -12.72 2.11
CA VAL A 147 -2.46 -11.92 1.06
C VAL A 147 -1.43 -11.02 0.38
N GLY A 148 -1.36 -11.13 -0.94
CA GLY A 148 -0.53 -10.24 -1.76
C GLY A 148 -1.14 -8.84 -1.87
N SER A 149 -0.27 -7.83 -1.99
CA SER A 149 -0.71 -6.44 -2.10
C SER A 149 0.14 -5.62 -3.06
N VAL A 150 -0.45 -4.57 -3.63
CA VAL A 150 0.27 -3.51 -4.35
C VAL A 150 -0.36 -2.15 -4.10
N CYS A 151 0.49 -1.18 -3.78
CA CYS A 151 0.09 0.22 -3.67
C CYS A 151 0.01 0.83 -5.08
N LEU A 152 -1.11 1.50 -5.40
CA LEU A 152 -1.46 2.00 -6.72
C LEU A 152 -1.83 3.49 -6.67
N GLY A 153 -1.04 4.34 -7.33
CA GLY A 153 -1.34 5.76 -7.50
C GLY A 153 -2.05 6.09 -8.82
N SER A 154 -1.80 5.30 -9.89
CA SER A 154 -2.38 5.57 -11.21
C SER A 154 -3.92 5.59 -11.23
N PRO A 155 -4.63 4.67 -10.53
CA PRO A 155 -6.09 4.71 -10.48
C PRO A 155 -6.66 6.01 -9.93
N VAL A 156 -5.98 6.61 -8.94
CA VAL A 156 -6.42 7.91 -8.38
C VAL A 156 -6.49 8.95 -9.49
N ARG A 157 -5.41 9.12 -10.25
CA ARG A 157 -5.33 10.07 -11.34
C ARG A 157 -6.39 9.81 -12.41
N PHE A 158 -6.54 8.54 -12.83
CA PHE A 158 -7.50 8.20 -13.89
C PHE A 158 -8.96 8.37 -13.46
N LEU A 159 -9.27 8.21 -12.18
CA LEU A 159 -10.64 8.33 -11.67
C LEU A 159 -11.01 9.78 -11.33
N THR A 160 -10.06 10.60 -10.84
CA THR A 160 -10.37 11.95 -10.33
C THR A 160 -10.34 13.03 -11.41
N ASP A 161 -9.49 12.92 -12.40
CA ASP A 161 -9.27 13.96 -13.42
C ASP A 161 -10.31 13.90 -14.57
N ASN A 162 -11.45 13.20 -14.38
CA ASN A 162 -12.33 12.89 -15.47
C ASN A 162 -13.83 12.84 -15.08
N GLU A 163 -14.65 13.60 -15.81
CA GLU A 163 -16.10 13.64 -15.61
C GLU A 163 -16.79 12.28 -15.85
N VAL A 164 -16.28 11.47 -16.79
CA VAL A 164 -16.81 10.13 -17.08
C VAL A 164 -16.65 9.19 -15.88
N CYS A 165 -15.61 9.41 -15.08
CA CYS A 165 -15.32 8.59 -13.90
C CYS A 165 -16.02 9.09 -12.63
N ARG A 166 -16.49 10.34 -12.59
CA ARG A 166 -17.10 10.95 -11.41
C ARG A 166 -18.20 10.09 -10.77
N PRO A 167 -19.17 9.51 -11.50
CA PRO A 167 -20.23 8.69 -10.89
C PRO A 167 -19.68 7.47 -10.11
N TYR A 168 -18.55 6.94 -10.54
CA TYR A 168 -17.92 5.79 -9.88
C TYR A 168 -17.19 6.19 -8.60
N VAL A 169 -16.56 7.36 -8.57
CA VAL A 169 -15.95 7.92 -7.36
C VAL A 169 -17.05 8.26 -6.35
N GLU A 170 -18.16 8.86 -6.79
CA GLU A 170 -19.33 9.16 -5.93
C GLU A 170 -19.93 7.88 -5.34
N ARG A 171 -19.98 6.77 -6.09
CA ARG A 171 -20.45 5.46 -5.60
C ARG A 171 -19.57 4.88 -4.49
N LEU A 172 -18.31 5.28 -4.38
CA LEU A 172 -17.48 4.90 -3.24
C LEU A 172 -18.00 5.51 -1.92
N GLY A 173 -18.74 6.61 -1.99
CA GLY A 173 -19.44 7.19 -0.85
C GLY A 173 -18.50 7.76 0.21
N PHE A 174 -17.40 8.39 -0.20
CA PHE A 174 -16.59 9.19 0.70
C PHE A 174 -17.36 10.41 1.19
N SER A 175 -17.08 10.87 2.41
CA SER A 175 -17.68 12.06 2.98
C SER A 175 -17.37 13.30 2.16
N GLU A 176 -18.30 14.28 2.18
CA GLU A 176 -18.08 15.55 1.51
C GLU A 176 -16.79 16.21 1.99
N GLY A 177 -16.02 16.72 1.04
CA GLY A 177 -14.72 17.35 1.31
C GLY A 177 -13.54 16.38 1.36
N TYR A 178 -13.75 15.05 1.40
CA TYR A 178 -12.66 14.09 1.30
C TYR A 178 -12.20 13.94 -0.15
N GLU A 179 -10.90 13.78 -0.32
CA GLU A 179 -10.26 13.58 -1.62
C GLU A 179 -9.71 12.17 -1.74
N PHE A 180 -10.02 11.50 -2.85
CA PHE A 180 -9.43 10.21 -3.17
C PHE A 180 -7.91 10.33 -3.29
N CYS A 181 -7.15 9.54 -2.52
CA CYS A 181 -5.71 9.71 -2.31
C CYS A 181 -4.89 8.52 -2.79
N LEU A 182 -5.35 7.30 -2.54
CA LEU A 182 -4.56 6.09 -2.74
C LEU A 182 -5.44 4.87 -2.95
N CYS A 183 -4.93 3.88 -3.73
CA CYS A 183 -5.54 2.55 -3.77
C CYS A 183 -4.53 1.46 -3.39
N ILE A 184 -5.06 0.34 -2.91
CA ILE A 184 -4.30 -0.90 -2.72
C ILE A 184 -5.05 -2.03 -3.42
N GLY A 185 -4.38 -2.72 -4.33
CA GLY A 185 -4.86 -4.00 -4.86
C GLY A 185 -4.48 -5.11 -3.90
N LEU A 186 -5.43 -5.99 -3.57
CA LEU A 186 -5.27 -7.13 -2.67
C LEU A 186 -5.79 -8.41 -3.34
N GLY A 187 -5.17 -9.54 -3.01
CA GLY A 187 -5.58 -10.86 -3.46
C GLY A 187 -4.52 -11.92 -3.18
N TYR A 188 -4.85 -13.18 -3.41
CA TYR A 188 -3.89 -14.26 -3.30
C TYR A 188 -2.94 -14.23 -4.51
N ALA A 189 -1.62 -14.23 -4.23
CA ALA A 189 -0.61 -14.08 -5.26
C ALA A 189 -0.62 -15.25 -6.27
N ASP A 190 -0.50 -14.91 -7.57
CA ASP A 190 -0.25 -15.84 -8.68
C ASP A 190 1.11 -15.56 -9.33
N GLU A 191 2.01 -15.01 -8.56
CA GLU A 191 3.42 -14.75 -8.90
C GLU A 191 4.28 -14.80 -7.66
N SER A 192 5.60 -14.97 -7.85
CA SER A 192 6.60 -14.93 -6.80
C SER A 192 7.73 -13.98 -7.21
N PRO A 193 7.61 -12.68 -6.93
CA PRO A 193 8.66 -11.72 -7.25
C PRO A 193 9.95 -12.00 -6.49
N GLU A 194 11.10 -11.68 -7.12
CA GLU A 194 12.41 -11.78 -6.49
C GLU A 194 12.54 -10.91 -5.24
N ALA A 195 13.44 -11.29 -4.34
CA ALA A 195 13.82 -10.47 -3.21
C ALA A 195 14.47 -9.15 -3.67
N LYS A 196 14.29 -8.09 -2.88
CA LYS A 196 14.98 -6.80 -3.12
C LYS A 196 16.45 -6.93 -2.77
#